data_14f559989b8d81a71fa900666c650b58
#
_entry.id   14f559989b8d81a71fa900666c650b58
#
_cell.length_a   1.000
_cell.length_b   1.000
_cell.length_c   1.000
_cell.angle_alpha   90.00
_cell.angle_beta   90.00
_cell.angle_gamma   90.00
#
_symmetry.space_group_name_H-M   'P 1'
#
loop_
_entity.id
_entity.type
_entity.pdbx_description
1 polymer ?
#
loop_
_entity_poly.entity_id
_entity_poly.type
_entity_poly.pdbx_seq_one_letter_code
_entity_poly.pdbx_strand_id
1 'polypeptide(L)'
;PPSDISTETFWKNEKDAWNGLNALYAELPGMDIWDEMYTDNAHSHKPWEGPYELVQTNGITAGNDFGYGYSTVRIANNFIINVDKCDISEGLKERMKAEARFFRAWQYLQLTTKFGKAYLFTDVPEYNAPYAKRDPAEKVQAFILSELNEIAEILPDEYDGSYLYESSRITRAAALALRARAALYFGNYIEAEASAGKVISEGHHSLFRVTSLNAAQQQEADEMEKYIDFAEVGIDKDKFVKGLFSYETLWHKENANPGNPEYILTREYMADDNNCDWTRYTYIRPSQMGSGYSSFEPMQDLVDAYWSIDGKTLPEIPSEETRRARFADMWMKYFAEPVGETYKSVAPAVFREKVPTLDIKSIPYMQEFRNRDSRLYASILFPLKGWQETDFSGDFYSMWDPSKAGSDGNDSRTG
;
A
#
# COMPACT_ATOMS: atom_id res chain seq x y z
N PRO A 1 28.11 23.15 20.23
CA PRO A 1 28.42 23.73 18.94
C PRO A 1 27.27 24.64 18.54
N PRO A 2 27.53 25.78 17.89
CA PRO A 2 26.46 26.68 17.44
C PRO A 2 25.82 26.15 16.17
N SER A 3 25.07 25.08 16.29
CA SER A 3 24.36 24.46 15.17
C SER A 3 22.85 24.67 15.23
N ASP A 4 22.34 25.30 16.29
CA ASP A 4 20.94 25.63 16.38
C ASP A 4 20.71 26.99 15.71
N ILE A 5 20.21 26.93 14.49
CA ILE A 5 19.66 28.08 13.80
C ILE A 5 18.48 28.55 14.63
N SER A 6 18.64 29.71 15.32
CA SER A 6 17.56 30.23 16.13
C SER A 6 16.37 30.61 15.24
N THR A 7 15.17 30.41 15.73
CA THR A 7 13.94 30.80 15.05
C THR A 7 13.95 32.28 14.62
N GLU A 8 14.67 33.13 15.33
CA GLU A 8 14.82 34.57 15.04
C GLU A 8 15.70 34.84 13.79
N THR A 9 16.61 33.93 13.48
CA THR A 9 17.58 34.12 12.39
C THR A 9 17.28 33.29 11.14
N PHE A 10 16.36 32.33 11.23
CA PHE A 10 16.06 31.39 10.14
C PHE A 10 15.16 31.99 9.06
N TRP A 11 14.04 32.61 9.43
CA TRP A 11 12.97 33.02 8.50
C TRP A 11 13.27 34.36 7.82
N LYS A 12 14.02 34.39 6.71
CA LYS A 12 14.43 35.62 6.05
C LYS A 12 14.05 35.71 4.56
N ASN A 13 14.17 34.61 3.86
CA ASN A 13 14.09 34.61 2.39
C ASN A 13 13.37 33.36 1.89
N GLU A 14 13.23 33.26 0.57
CA GLU A 14 12.55 32.17 -0.10
C GLU A 14 13.15 30.80 0.20
N LYS A 15 14.48 30.68 0.22
CA LYS A 15 15.17 29.43 0.55
C LYS A 15 14.83 28.94 1.96
N ASP A 16 14.72 29.85 2.91
CA ASP A 16 14.37 29.50 4.28
C ASP A 16 12.92 29.00 4.35
N ALA A 17 12.00 29.65 3.61
CA ALA A 17 10.62 29.20 3.49
C ALA A 17 10.52 27.78 2.89
N TRP A 18 11.24 27.52 1.80
CA TRP A 18 11.29 26.20 1.20
C TRP A 18 11.88 25.13 2.13
N ASN A 19 12.96 25.43 2.83
CA ASN A 19 13.56 24.50 3.79
C ASN A 19 12.59 24.16 4.92
N GLY A 20 11.89 25.15 5.45
CA GLY A 20 10.88 24.95 6.48
C GLY A 20 9.70 24.11 6.00
N LEU A 21 9.23 24.34 4.77
CA LEU A 21 8.13 23.57 4.18
C LEU A 21 8.57 22.13 3.84
N ASN A 22 9.78 21.95 3.31
CA ASN A 22 10.28 20.61 2.97
C ASN A 22 10.44 19.70 4.20
N ALA A 23 10.63 20.26 5.37
CA ALA A 23 10.61 19.49 6.61
C ALA A 23 9.25 18.79 6.84
N LEU A 24 8.14 19.39 6.40
CA LEU A 24 6.81 18.76 6.44
C LEU A 24 6.66 17.63 5.42
N TYR A 25 7.24 17.79 4.23
CA TYR A 25 7.22 16.72 3.23
C TYR A 25 8.01 15.49 3.68
N ALA A 26 9.01 15.65 4.53
CA ALA A 26 9.71 14.53 5.15
C ALA A 26 8.84 13.71 6.11
N GLU A 27 7.75 14.31 6.63
CA GLU A 27 6.78 13.64 7.50
C GLU A 27 5.78 12.76 6.74
N LEU A 28 5.77 12.78 5.39
CA LEU A 28 4.96 11.83 4.62
C LEU A 28 5.35 10.40 5.01
N PRO A 29 4.36 9.52 5.26
CA PRO A 29 4.66 8.16 5.67
C PRO A 29 5.51 7.45 4.62
N GLY A 30 6.54 6.76 5.08
CA GLY A 30 7.29 5.83 4.26
C GLY A 30 6.48 4.59 3.92
N MET A 31 7.06 3.72 3.09
CA MET A 31 6.51 2.39 2.90
C MET A 31 6.67 1.60 4.20
N ASP A 32 5.57 1.28 4.85
CA ASP A 32 5.54 0.39 6.00
C ASP A 32 4.74 -0.86 5.67
N ILE A 33 5.46 -1.95 5.38
CA ILE A 33 4.86 -3.24 5.06
C ILE A 33 4.25 -3.92 6.30
N TRP A 34 4.62 -3.49 7.52
CA TRP A 34 4.11 -4.08 8.76
C TRP A 34 2.68 -3.67 9.07
N ASP A 35 2.23 -2.52 8.54
CA ASP A 35 0.87 -2.03 8.79
C ASP A 35 -0.20 -3.02 8.33
N GLU A 36 0.04 -3.76 7.24
CA GLU A 36 -0.89 -4.76 6.73
C GLU A 36 -1.07 -5.96 7.69
N MET A 37 -0.06 -6.24 8.52
CA MET A 37 -0.10 -7.32 9.52
C MET A 37 -1.00 -7.01 10.71
N TYR A 38 -1.45 -5.76 10.87
CA TYR A 38 -2.44 -5.36 11.89
C TYR A 38 -3.88 -5.49 11.38
N THR A 39 -4.07 -6.00 10.18
CA THR A 39 -5.38 -6.18 9.54
C THR A 39 -5.72 -7.66 9.36
N ASP A 40 -6.87 -7.96 8.79
CA ASP A 40 -7.30 -9.27 8.37
C ASP A 40 -6.83 -9.66 6.96
N ASN A 41 -5.98 -8.83 6.35
CA ASN A 41 -5.44 -9.07 5.01
C ASN A 41 -4.20 -9.97 5.02
N ALA A 42 -3.32 -9.81 6.00
CA ALA A 42 -2.05 -10.51 6.03
C ALA A 42 -1.59 -10.83 7.45
N HIS A 43 -0.66 -11.76 7.57
CA HIS A 43 -0.04 -12.09 8.85
C HIS A 43 1.47 -12.34 8.68
N SER A 44 2.18 -12.18 9.79
CA SER A 44 3.58 -12.60 9.93
C SER A 44 3.62 -13.97 10.59
N HIS A 45 4.40 -14.90 10.04
CA HIS A 45 4.48 -16.24 10.61
C HIS A 45 5.68 -16.45 11.56
N LYS A 46 6.55 -15.47 11.68
CA LYS A 46 7.72 -15.55 12.55
C LYS A 46 7.45 -14.87 13.89
N PRO A 47 7.64 -15.58 15.03
CA PRO A 47 7.31 -15.05 16.35
C PRO A 47 8.19 -13.86 16.79
N TRP A 48 9.33 -13.66 16.14
CA TRP A 48 10.23 -12.52 16.42
C TRP A 48 9.98 -11.29 15.54
N GLU A 49 9.03 -11.36 14.63
CA GLU A 49 8.63 -10.20 13.81
C GLU A 49 7.57 -9.41 14.56
N GLY A 50 7.74 -8.08 14.64
CA GLY A 50 7.01 -7.22 15.55
C GLY A 50 5.48 -7.36 15.58
N PRO A 51 4.77 -7.41 14.44
CA PRO A 51 3.32 -7.58 14.45
C PRO A 51 2.83 -8.93 14.99
N TYR A 52 3.62 -9.97 14.89
CA TYR A 52 3.26 -11.29 15.41
C TYR A 52 2.96 -11.27 16.91
N GLU A 53 3.85 -10.67 17.71
CA GLU A 53 3.65 -10.59 19.15
C GLU A 53 2.43 -9.76 19.53
N LEU A 54 2.18 -8.67 18.80
CA LEU A 54 1.12 -7.73 19.13
C LEU A 54 -0.26 -8.21 18.72
N VAL A 55 -0.39 -8.78 17.53
CA VAL A 55 -1.70 -9.14 16.97
C VAL A 55 -2.05 -10.60 17.26
N GLN A 56 -1.19 -11.53 16.89
CA GLN A 56 -1.48 -12.95 16.97
C GLN A 56 -1.50 -13.49 18.41
N THR A 57 -0.73 -12.87 19.31
CA THR A 57 -0.73 -13.23 20.74
C THR A 57 -1.62 -12.38 21.61
N ASN A 58 -2.39 -11.44 21.00
CA ASN A 58 -3.21 -10.46 21.72
C ASN A 58 -2.37 -9.61 22.70
N GLY A 59 -1.16 -9.25 22.30
CA GLY A 59 -0.16 -8.55 23.12
C GLY A 59 -0.33 -7.01 23.14
N ILE A 60 -1.35 -6.45 22.48
CA ILE A 60 -1.55 -5.00 22.42
C ILE A 60 -1.91 -4.46 23.80
N THR A 61 -1.15 -3.49 24.25
CA THR A 61 -1.33 -2.82 25.54
C THR A 61 -1.37 -1.30 25.37
N ALA A 62 -1.76 -0.58 26.40
CA ALA A 62 -1.73 0.88 26.41
C ALA A 62 -0.31 1.48 26.30
N GLY A 63 0.72 0.67 26.48
CA GLY A 63 2.13 1.07 26.30
C GLY A 63 2.62 1.03 24.86
N ASN A 64 1.88 0.43 23.96
CA ASN A 64 2.25 0.37 22.55
C ASN A 64 1.96 1.72 21.88
N ASP A 65 3.00 2.31 21.29
CA ASP A 65 2.89 3.54 20.52
C ASP A 65 2.58 3.20 19.05
N PHE A 66 1.37 3.53 18.63
CA PHE A 66 0.94 3.42 17.23
C PHE A 66 1.01 4.76 16.50
N GLY A 67 2.00 5.59 16.81
CA GLY A 67 2.19 6.90 16.21
C GLY A 67 1.32 7.99 16.85
N TYR A 68 1.01 7.86 18.14
CA TYR A 68 0.36 8.93 18.89
C TYR A 68 1.35 10.07 19.15
N GLY A 69 1.26 11.10 18.32
CA GLY A 69 2.19 12.24 18.42
C GLY A 69 1.66 13.48 17.70
N TYR A 70 2.23 14.61 18.06
CA TYR A 70 1.86 15.93 17.56
C TYR A 70 3.03 16.66 16.88
N SER A 71 4.12 15.96 16.55
CA SER A 71 5.30 16.57 15.93
C SER A 71 4.96 17.29 14.63
N THR A 72 4.28 16.62 13.72
CA THR A 72 3.87 17.18 12.43
C THR A 72 2.94 18.38 12.59
N VAL A 73 1.97 18.31 13.54
CA VAL A 73 1.09 19.45 13.86
C VAL A 73 1.91 20.64 14.33
N ARG A 74 2.89 20.40 15.21
CA ARG A 74 3.76 21.46 15.76
C ARG A 74 4.64 22.06 14.68
N ILE A 75 5.25 21.24 13.80
CA ILE A 75 6.06 21.71 12.68
C ILE A 75 5.20 22.58 11.74
N ALA A 76 3.99 22.10 11.40
CA ALA A 76 3.07 22.84 10.55
C ALA A 76 2.67 24.21 11.16
N ASN A 77 2.28 24.23 12.43
CA ASN A 77 1.93 25.47 13.11
C ASN A 77 3.11 26.44 13.19
N ASN A 78 4.31 25.92 13.52
CA ASN A 78 5.52 26.73 13.54
C ASN A 78 5.83 27.33 12.15
N PHE A 79 5.67 26.57 11.09
CA PHE A 79 5.81 27.05 9.72
C PHE A 79 4.81 28.16 9.41
N ILE A 80 3.52 27.90 9.65
CA ILE A 80 2.42 28.84 9.33
C ILE A 80 2.62 30.20 10.02
N ILE A 81 3.06 30.19 11.28
CA ILE A 81 3.27 31.42 12.06
C ILE A 81 4.51 32.19 11.57
N ASN A 82 5.55 31.50 11.12
CA ASN A 82 6.82 32.15 10.85
C ASN A 82 7.09 32.48 9.38
N VAL A 83 6.44 31.83 8.42
CA VAL A 83 6.66 32.05 6.99
C VAL A 83 6.38 33.49 6.58
N ASP A 84 5.51 34.19 7.30
CA ASP A 84 5.21 35.62 7.07
C ASP A 84 6.42 36.53 7.24
N LYS A 85 7.45 36.11 7.98
CA LYS A 85 8.70 36.84 8.16
C LYS A 85 9.64 36.77 6.94
N CYS A 86 9.42 35.79 6.05
CA CYS A 86 10.21 35.65 4.85
C CYS A 86 9.87 36.74 3.81
N ASP A 87 10.91 37.23 3.14
CA ASP A 87 10.77 38.20 2.04
C ASP A 87 10.42 37.45 0.73
N ILE A 88 9.13 37.10 0.59
CA ILE A 88 8.54 36.43 -0.56
C ILE A 88 7.14 37.01 -0.82
N SER A 89 6.58 36.75 -2.01
CA SER A 89 5.25 37.24 -2.36
C SER A 89 4.15 36.66 -1.47
N GLU A 90 3.10 37.44 -1.22
CA GLU A 90 1.97 36.99 -0.40
C GLU A 90 1.28 35.73 -0.99
N GLY A 91 1.14 35.66 -2.32
CA GLY A 91 0.57 34.48 -2.96
C GLY A 91 1.40 33.21 -2.71
N LEU A 92 2.74 33.32 -2.67
CA LEU A 92 3.60 32.20 -2.33
C LEU A 92 3.47 31.81 -0.84
N LYS A 93 3.37 32.82 0.06
CA LYS A 93 3.12 32.55 1.48
C LYS A 93 1.81 31.81 1.71
N GLU A 94 0.72 32.28 1.07
CA GLU A 94 -0.59 31.64 1.18
C GLU A 94 -0.59 30.20 0.68
N ARG A 95 0.04 29.95 -0.49
CA ARG A 95 0.22 28.60 -1.01
C ARG A 95 0.99 27.71 -0.04
N MET A 96 2.15 28.15 0.44
CA MET A 96 2.98 27.40 1.37
C MET A 96 2.27 27.12 2.71
N LYS A 97 1.48 28.08 3.19
CA LYS A 97 0.63 27.86 4.37
C LYS A 97 -0.45 26.81 4.11
N ALA A 98 -1.05 26.80 2.91
CA ALA A 98 -2.03 25.79 2.54
C ALA A 98 -1.41 24.39 2.50
N GLU A 99 -0.20 24.25 1.95
CA GLU A 99 0.56 22.98 1.99
C GLU A 99 0.82 22.56 3.45
N ALA A 100 1.26 23.46 4.33
CA ALA A 100 1.48 23.14 5.75
C ALA A 100 0.18 22.75 6.50
N ARG A 101 -0.94 23.41 6.18
CA ARG A 101 -2.27 23.06 6.71
C ARG A 101 -2.72 21.66 6.28
N PHE A 102 -2.36 21.23 5.08
CA PHE A 102 -2.60 19.86 4.61
C PHE A 102 -1.94 18.84 5.55
N PHE A 103 -0.66 19.00 5.88
CA PHE A 103 0.05 18.09 6.78
C PHE A 103 -0.55 18.10 8.18
N ARG A 104 -0.99 19.27 8.66
CA ARG A 104 -1.70 19.38 9.94
C ARG A 104 -3.00 18.58 9.93
N ALA A 105 -3.81 18.73 8.89
CA ALA A 105 -5.04 17.98 8.72
C ALA A 105 -4.79 16.47 8.58
N TRP A 106 -3.75 16.09 7.83
CA TRP A 106 -3.30 14.70 7.71
C TRP A 106 -2.97 14.08 9.07
N GLN A 107 -2.15 14.76 9.88
CA GLN A 107 -1.79 14.24 11.21
C GLN A 107 -3.02 14.12 12.13
N TYR A 108 -3.91 15.10 12.10
CA TYR A 108 -5.16 15.00 12.88
C TYR A 108 -6.06 13.87 12.39
N LEU A 109 -6.08 13.59 11.09
CA LEU A 109 -6.79 12.42 10.55
C LEU A 109 -6.21 11.12 11.13
N GLN A 110 -4.89 10.96 11.13
CA GLN A 110 -4.24 9.78 11.73
C GLN A 110 -4.58 9.65 13.22
N LEU A 111 -4.51 10.74 13.96
CA LEU A 111 -4.82 10.75 15.40
C LEU A 111 -6.29 10.38 15.67
N THR A 112 -7.24 10.98 14.95
CA THR A 112 -8.66 10.75 15.24
C THR A 112 -9.17 9.41 14.74
N THR A 113 -8.62 8.86 13.66
CA THR A 113 -8.99 7.52 13.17
C THR A 113 -8.44 6.40 14.07
N LYS A 114 -7.22 6.56 14.58
CA LYS A 114 -6.59 5.55 15.45
C LYS A 114 -7.03 5.67 16.92
N PHE A 115 -7.20 6.88 17.44
CA PHE A 115 -7.36 7.13 18.89
C PHE A 115 -8.65 7.87 19.26
N GLY A 116 -9.44 8.31 18.31
CA GLY A 116 -10.68 9.04 18.51
C GLY A 116 -10.43 10.49 18.94
N LYS A 117 -10.34 10.76 20.24
CA LYS A 117 -10.12 12.10 20.78
C LYS A 117 -8.68 12.55 20.62
N ALA A 118 -8.48 13.79 20.19
CA ALA A 118 -7.14 14.40 20.08
C ALA A 118 -7.11 15.81 20.68
N TYR A 119 -5.95 16.28 21.08
CA TYR A 119 -5.77 17.69 21.47
C TYR A 119 -5.67 18.54 20.22
N LEU A 120 -6.65 19.42 20.01
CA LEU A 120 -6.71 20.31 18.86
C LEU A 120 -6.09 21.66 19.19
N PHE A 121 -5.02 22.04 18.49
CA PHE A 121 -4.36 23.32 18.59
C PHE A 121 -3.83 23.79 17.24
N THR A 122 -3.80 25.09 17.02
CA THR A 122 -3.37 25.77 15.80
C THR A 122 -2.23 26.76 16.02
N ASP A 123 -1.75 26.84 17.24
CA ASP A 123 -0.60 27.63 17.69
C ASP A 123 0.59 26.72 18.03
N VAL A 124 1.67 27.29 18.51
CA VAL A 124 2.80 26.56 19.06
C VAL A 124 2.74 26.69 20.59
N PRO A 125 2.32 25.65 21.29
CA PRO A 125 2.24 25.69 22.74
C PRO A 125 3.61 25.97 23.38
N GLU A 126 3.62 26.74 24.45
CA GLU A 126 4.83 26.98 25.25
C GLU A 126 5.33 25.66 25.85
N TYR A 127 6.65 25.56 26.04
CA TYR A 127 7.29 24.35 26.58
C TYR A 127 6.68 23.90 27.92
N ASN A 128 6.27 24.86 28.77
CA ASN A 128 5.67 24.59 30.07
C ASN A 128 4.14 24.71 30.08
N ALA A 129 3.50 24.69 28.92
CA ALA A 129 2.05 24.75 28.89
C ALA A 129 1.42 23.57 29.65
N PRO A 130 0.37 23.80 30.44
CA PRO A 130 -0.29 22.73 31.17
C PRO A 130 -0.90 21.72 30.18
N TYR A 131 -0.97 20.47 30.60
CA TYR A 131 -1.63 19.43 29.80
C TYR A 131 -3.07 19.82 29.50
N ALA A 132 -3.37 19.94 28.20
CA ALA A 132 -4.72 20.20 27.74
C ALA A 132 -5.55 18.92 27.65
N LYS A 133 -6.86 19.05 27.83
CA LYS A 133 -7.79 17.95 27.60
C LYS A 133 -7.94 17.69 26.10
N ARG A 134 -8.03 16.42 25.73
CA ARG A 134 -8.34 16.05 24.35
C ARG A 134 -9.74 16.52 23.96
N ASP A 135 -9.87 17.11 22.80
CA ASP A 135 -11.15 17.50 22.22
C ASP A 135 -11.92 16.26 21.74
N PRO A 136 -13.27 16.32 21.74
CA PRO A 136 -14.10 15.26 21.16
C PRO A 136 -13.74 14.97 19.70
N ALA A 137 -13.90 13.71 19.30
CA ALA A 137 -13.57 13.29 17.93
C ALA A 137 -14.30 14.12 16.87
N GLU A 138 -15.57 14.41 17.08
CA GLU A 138 -16.43 15.18 16.18
C GLU A 138 -15.89 16.60 15.94
N LYS A 139 -15.31 17.23 16.97
CA LYS A 139 -14.69 18.55 16.84
C LYS A 139 -13.43 18.49 15.96
N VAL A 140 -12.60 17.46 16.17
CA VAL A 140 -11.38 17.25 15.40
C VAL A 140 -11.73 16.92 13.94
N GLN A 141 -12.73 16.08 13.71
CA GLN A 141 -13.24 15.72 12.38
C GLN A 141 -13.75 16.93 11.62
N ALA A 142 -14.56 17.77 12.27
CA ALA A 142 -15.05 19.01 11.67
C ALA A 142 -13.91 19.96 11.29
N PHE A 143 -12.89 20.09 12.13
CA PHE A 143 -11.70 20.87 11.85
C PHE A 143 -10.96 20.34 10.61
N ILE A 144 -10.72 19.03 10.51
CA ILE A 144 -10.06 18.41 9.36
C ILE A 144 -10.78 18.72 8.07
N LEU A 145 -12.11 18.52 8.04
CA LEU A 145 -12.91 18.75 6.83
C LEU A 145 -12.94 20.24 6.44
N SER A 146 -12.97 21.15 7.40
CA SER A 146 -12.89 22.60 7.15
C SER A 146 -11.52 23.01 6.58
N GLU A 147 -10.44 22.58 7.25
CA GLU A 147 -9.08 22.86 6.79
C GLU A 147 -8.86 22.43 5.34
N LEU A 148 -9.22 21.17 5.03
CA LEU A 148 -9.03 20.62 3.69
C LEU A 148 -9.91 21.31 2.64
N ASN A 149 -11.12 21.76 3.02
CA ASN A 149 -11.97 22.52 2.13
C ASN A 149 -11.39 23.90 1.80
N GLU A 150 -10.91 24.62 2.82
CA GLU A 150 -10.36 25.95 2.66
C GLU A 150 -9.08 25.94 1.82
N ILE A 151 -8.15 25.00 2.09
CA ILE A 151 -6.91 24.91 1.34
C ILE A 151 -7.12 24.47 -0.11
N ALA A 152 -8.17 23.71 -0.41
CA ALA A 152 -8.50 23.33 -1.78
C ALA A 152 -8.83 24.55 -2.67
N GLU A 153 -9.26 25.67 -2.09
CA GLU A 153 -9.52 26.92 -2.84
C GLU A 153 -8.23 27.76 -3.04
N ILE A 154 -7.14 27.42 -2.34
CA ILE A 154 -5.86 28.13 -2.40
C ILE A 154 -4.82 27.38 -3.24
N LEU A 155 -4.81 26.05 -3.12
CA LEU A 155 -3.86 25.19 -3.81
C LEU A 155 -4.13 25.18 -5.32
N PRO A 156 -3.07 25.16 -6.15
CA PRO A 156 -3.22 25.08 -7.60
C PRO A 156 -3.72 23.71 -8.04
N ASP A 157 -4.35 23.64 -9.20
CA ASP A 157 -4.70 22.38 -9.86
C ASP A 157 -3.44 21.66 -10.35
N GLU A 158 -2.52 22.43 -10.93
CA GLU A 158 -1.21 21.97 -11.39
C GLU A 158 -0.14 23.03 -11.06
N TYR A 159 1.09 22.59 -10.91
CA TYR A 159 2.23 23.47 -10.79
C TYR A 159 2.85 23.76 -12.17
N ASP A 160 3.36 24.96 -12.36
CA ASP A 160 3.86 25.43 -13.65
C ASP A 160 5.29 24.98 -13.99
N GLY A 161 5.91 24.18 -13.11
CA GLY A 161 7.28 23.69 -13.29
C GLY A 161 8.35 24.75 -13.01
N SER A 162 7.99 25.87 -12.43
CA SER A 162 8.94 26.94 -12.08
C SER A 162 9.88 26.53 -10.95
N TYR A 163 9.52 25.50 -10.20
CA TYR A 163 10.33 24.91 -9.14
C TYR A 163 10.62 23.44 -9.42
N LEU A 164 11.88 23.01 -9.21
CA LEU A 164 12.38 21.71 -9.63
C LEU A 164 11.62 20.48 -9.11
N TYR A 165 10.94 20.61 -7.96
CA TYR A 165 10.26 19.48 -7.29
C TYR A 165 8.74 19.68 -7.17
N GLU A 166 8.14 20.47 -8.05
CA GLU A 166 6.72 20.79 -7.99
C GLU A 166 5.81 19.60 -8.30
N SER A 167 6.29 18.62 -9.07
CA SER A 167 5.53 17.41 -9.41
C SER A 167 5.08 16.58 -8.18
N SER A 168 5.81 16.69 -7.07
CA SER A 168 5.50 15.97 -5.82
C SER A 168 4.82 16.86 -4.78
N ARG A 169 4.40 18.07 -5.16
CA ARG A 169 3.77 19.00 -4.25
C ARG A 169 2.28 18.77 -4.13
N ILE A 170 1.74 19.19 -2.98
CA ILE A 170 0.31 19.05 -2.69
C ILE A 170 -0.48 20.00 -3.59
N THR A 171 -1.37 19.40 -4.39
CA THR A 171 -2.30 20.11 -5.27
C THR A 171 -3.70 20.21 -4.66
N ARG A 172 -4.58 20.96 -5.30
CA ARG A 172 -6.02 20.99 -5.00
C ARG A 172 -6.62 19.58 -5.00
N ALA A 173 -6.28 18.76 -5.98
CA ALA A 173 -6.74 17.37 -6.05
C ALA A 173 -6.30 16.55 -4.84
N ALA A 174 -5.08 16.74 -4.33
CA ALA A 174 -4.60 16.07 -3.13
C ALA A 174 -5.41 16.46 -1.89
N ALA A 175 -5.74 17.75 -1.73
CA ALA A 175 -6.58 18.22 -0.62
C ALA A 175 -7.99 17.63 -0.69
N LEU A 176 -8.60 17.63 -1.86
CA LEU A 176 -9.95 17.08 -2.10
C LEU A 176 -9.97 15.55 -1.91
N ALA A 177 -8.96 14.83 -2.38
CA ALA A 177 -8.85 13.38 -2.20
C ALA A 177 -8.68 13.00 -0.72
N LEU A 178 -7.85 13.74 0.03
CA LEU A 178 -7.72 13.53 1.46
C LEU A 178 -9.02 13.87 2.21
N ARG A 179 -9.73 14.92 1.79
CA ARG A 179 -11.04 15.29 2.34
C ARG A 179 -12.08 14.20 2.08
N ALA A 180 -12.11 13.63 0.87
CA ALA A 180 -13.00 12.53 0.53
C ALA A 180 -12.74 11.30 1.42
N ARG A 181 -11.47 10.94 1.60
CA ARG A 181 -11.06 9.85 2.50
C ARG A 181 -11.47 10.12 3.95
N ALA A 182 -11.19 11.31 4.47
CA ALA A 182 -11.55 11.70 5.82
C ALA A 182 -13.07 11.63 6.03
N ALA A 183 -13.84 12.21 5.12
CA ALA A 183 -15.30 12.19 5.19
C ALA A 183 -15.87 10.76 5.15
N LEU A 184 -15.30 9.89 4.31
CA LEU A 184 -15.68 8.47 4.25
C LEU A 184 -15.44 7.76 5.60
N TYR A 185 -14.28 7.96 6.21
CA TYR A 185 -13.95 7.38 7.53
C TYR A 185 -14.84 7.90 8.65
N PHE A 186 -15.32 9.13 8.53
CA PHE A 186 -16.24 9.74 9.51
C PHE A 186 -17.70 9.39 9.26
N GLY A 187 -18.01 8.61 8.21
CA GLY A 187 -19.39 8.26 7.84
C GLY A 187 -20.15 9.41 7.16
N ASN A 188 -19.46 10.48 6.76
CA ASN A 188 -20.07 11.61 6.03
C ASN A 188 -19.99 11.35 4.51
N TYR A 189 -20.86 10.47 4.04
CA TYR A 189 -20.85 10.02 2.64
C TYR A 189 -21.17 11.13 1.63
N ILE A 190 -21.99 12.12 2.01
CA ILE A 190 -22.31 13.26 1.14
C ILE A 190 -21.06 14.08 0.83
N GLU A 191 -20.28 14.40 1.86
CA GLU A 191 -19.03 15.14 1.69
C GLU A 191 -17.95 14.28 1.00
N ALA A 192 -17.93 12.97 1.24
CA ALA A 192 -17.04 12.06 0.56
C ALA A 192 -17.29 12.03 -0.95
N GLU A 193 -18.57 11.88 -1.35
CA GLU A 193 -19.01 11.90 -2.74
C GLU A 193 -18.71 13.24 -3.41
N ALA A 194 -19.06 14.36 -2.75
CA ALA A 194 -18.84 15.70 -3.28
C ALA A 194 -17.35 15.98 -3.52
N SER A 195 -16.48 15.60 -2.58
CA SER A 195 -15.04 15.83 -2.70
C SER A 195 -14.40 14.93 -3.76
N ALA A 196 -14.75 13.64 -3.77
CA ALA A 196 -14.27 12.70 -4.80
C ALA A 196 -14.79 13.09 -6.20
N GLY A 197 -16.04 13.52 -6.29
CA GLY A 197 -16.64 14.01 -7.53
C GLY A 197 -15.87 15.19 -8.14
N LYS A 198 -15.41 16.13 -7.32
CA LYS A 198 -14.55 17.24 -7.78
C LYS A 198 -13.21 16.74 -8.32
N VAL A 199 -12.55 15.82 -7.66
CA VAL A 199 -11.30 15.23 -8.17
C VAL A 199 -11.50 14.60 -9.55
N ILE A 200 -12.62 13.91 -9.77
CA ILE A 200 -12.93 13.26 -11.04
C ILE A 200 -13.29 14.28 -12.13
N SER A 201 -14.08 15.32 -11.81
CA SER A 201 -14.65 16.23 -12.79
C SER A 201 -13.79 17.46 -13.10
N GLU A 202 -13.04 17.96 -12.12
CA GLU A 202 -12.24 19.16 -12.22
C GLU A 202 -10.75 18.85 -12.34
N GLY A 203 -10.34 17.65 -11.93
CA GLY A 203 -8.95 17.22 -11.94
C GLY A 203 -8.51 16.70 -13.31
N HIS A 204 -7.22 16.78 -13.55
CA HIS A 204 -6.55 16.20 -14.71
C HIS A 204 -6.26 14.71 -14.50
N HIS A 205 -6.96 14.06 -13.54
CA HIS A 205 -6.75 12.69 -13.14
C HIS A 205 -7.72 11.74 -13.82
N SER A 206 -7.22 10.58 -14.19
CA SER A 206 -8.01 9.47 -14.72
C SER A 206 -7.36 8.14 -14.35
N LEU A 207 -8.11 7.05 -14.46
CA LEU A 207 -7.54 5.74 -14.20
C LEU A 207 -6.43 5.43 -15.21
N PHE A 208 -5.29 4.96 -14.71
CA PHE A 208 -4.20 4.45 -15.53
C PHE A 208 -4.67 3.23 -16.33
N ARG A 209 -4.31 3.17 -17.60
CA ARG A 209 -4.75 2.08 -18.48
C ARG A 209 -3.63 1.62 -19.41
N VAL A 210 -3.34 0.34 -19.36
CA VAL A 210 -2.55 -0.35 -20.36
C VAL A 210 -3.41 -0.55 -21.61
N THR A 211 -2.98 0.01 -22.73
CA THR A 211 -3.70 -0.07 -24.00
C THR A 211 -3.11 -1.11 -24.97
N SER A 212 -1.84 -1.46 -24.78
CA SER A 212 -1.12 -2.48 -25.54
C SER A 212 -0.23 -3.31 -24.61
N LEU A 213 -0.10 -4.59 -24.88
CA LEU A 213 0.76 -5.50 -24.13
C LEU A 213 2.15 -5.58 -24.79
N ASN A 214 3.20 -5.55 -23.97
CA ASN A 214 4.54 -5.90 -24.43
C ASN A 214 4.71 -7.44 -24.50
N ALA A 215 5.87 -7.92 -24.99
CA ALA A 215 6.07 -9.35 -25.18
C ALA A 215 6.01 -10.18 -23.88
N ALA A 216 6.52 -9.66 -22.76
CA ALA A 216 6.47 -10.34 -21.48
C ALA A 216 5.03 -10.40 -20.95
N GLN A 217 4.30 -9.29 -21.04
CA GLN A 217 2.88 -9.23 -20.66
C GLN A 217 2.02 -10.15 -21.54
N GLN A 218 2.36 -10.27 -22.82
CA GLN A 218 1.65 -11.21 -23.71
C GLN A 218 1.88 -12.67 -23.31
N GLN A 219 3.11 -13.03 -22.92
CA GLN A 219 3.41 -14.36 -22.42
C GLN A 219 2.64 -14.66 -21.13
N GLU A 220 2.62 -13.71 -20.19
CA GLU A 220 1.85 -13.87 -18.96
C GLU A 220 0.34 -13.93 -19.23
N ALA A 221 -0.16 -13.16 -20.20
CA ALA A 221 -1.55 -13.25 -20.66
C ALA A 221 -1.92 -14.64 -21.14
N ASP A 222 -1.00 -15.30 -21.87
CA ASP A 222 -1.24 -16.67 -22.34
C ASP A 222 -1.23 -17.68 -21.17
N GLU A 223 -0.48 -17.42 -20.12
CA GLU A 223 -0.54 -18.21 -18.89
C GLU A 223 -1.87 -18.08 -18.13
N MET A 224 -2.58 -16.95 -18.24
CA MET A 224 -3.88 -16.78 -17.59
C MET A 224 -4.91 -17.82 -18.07
N GLU A 225 -4.75 -18.40 -19.25
CA GLU A 225 -5.61 -19.50 -19.71
C GLU A 225 -5.50 -20.77 -18.87
N LYS A 226 -4.44 -20.91 -18.04
CA LYS A 226 -4.32 -22.00 -17.07
C LYS A 226 -5.33 -21.85 -15.91
N TYR A 227 -5.79 -20.64 -15.64
CA TYR A 227 -6.69 -20.34 -14.50
C TYR A 227 -8.09 -19.93 -14.95
N ILE A 228 -8.22 -19.40 -16.17
CA ILE A 228 -9.45 -18.82 -16.67
C ILE A 228 -9.83 -19.50 -17.97
N ASP A 229 -11.09 -19.93 -18.06
CA ASP A 229 -11.68 -20.38 -19.31
C ASP A 229 -12.49 -19.24 -19.93
N PHE A 230 -11.80 -18.34 -20.63
CA PHE A 230 -12.40 -17.13 -21.19
C PHE A 230 -13.59 -17.39 -22.08
N ALA A 231 -13.56 -18.48 -22.86
CA ALA A 231 -14.66 -18.88 -23.75
C ALA A 231 -15.90 -19.34 -22.96
N GLU A 232 -15.70 -20.13 -21.91
CA GLU A 232 -16.77 -20.62 -21.03
C GLU A 232 -17.45 -19.50 -20.26
N VAL A 233 -16.64 -18.60 -19.67
CA VAL A 233 -17.18 -17.49 -18.86
C VAL A 233 -17.66 -16.30 -19.69
N GLY A 234 -17.40 -16.29 -21.00
CA GLY A 234 -17.85 -15.22 -21.90
C GLY A 234 -17.16 -13.87 -21.67
N ILE A 235 -15.93 -13.87 -21.15
CA ILE A 235 -15.14 -12.67 -20.88
C ILE A 235 -14.10 -12.48 -21.98
N ASP A 236 -13.98 -11.24 -22.45
CA ASP A 236 -12.95 -10.85 -23.41
C ASP A 236 -11.55 -10.91 -22.74
N LYS A 237 -10.70 -11.84 -23.25
CA LYS A 237 -9.34 -12.07 -22.74
C LYS A 237 -8.49 -10.81 -22.81
N ASP A 238 -8.48 -10.11 -23.94
CA ASP A 238 -7.64 -8.92 -24.15
C ASP A 238 -8.02 -7.81 -23.15
N LYS A 239 -9.31 -7.56 -23.00
CA LYS A 239 -9.80 -6.57 -22.05
C LYS A 239 -9.47 -6.96 -20.60
N PHE A 240 -9.64 -8.23 -20.23
CA PHE A 240 -9.33 -8.72 -18.89
C PHE A 240 -7.84 -8.53 -18.54
N VAL A 241 -6.97 -8.95 -19.45
CA VAL A 241 -5.52 -8.91 -19.27
C VAL A 241 -5.01 -7.47 -19.24
N LYS A 242 -5.49 -6.59 -20.11
CA LYS A 242 -5.17 -5.17 -20.04
C LYS A 242 -5.64 -4.54 -18.73
N GLY A 243 -6.78 -4.96 -18.21
CA GLY A 243 -7.26 -4.57 -16.89
C GLY A 243 -6.35 -5.03 -15.75
N LEU A 244 -5.90 -6.29 -15.81
CA LEU A 244 -4.95 -6.85 -14.87
C LEU A 244 -3.66 -6.03 -14.85
N PHE A 245 -3.02 -5.81 -16.00
CA PHE A 245 -1.78 -5.05 -16.09
C PHE A 245 -1.95 -3.56 -15.80
N SER A 246 -3.13 -2.99 -16.04
CA SER A 246 -3.40 -1.61 -15.63
C SER A 246 -3.36 -1.46 -14.11
N TYR A 247 -3.80 -2.46 -13.37
CA TYR A 247 -3.70 -2.48 -11.91
C TYR A 247 -2.30 -2.85 -11.42
N GLU A 248 -1.72 -3.93 -11.94
CA GLU A 248 -0.41 -4.44 -11.51
C GLU A 248 0.70 -3.42 -11.77
N THR A 249 0.79 -2.90 -13.01
CA THR A 249 1.90 -2.03 -13.41
C THR A 249 1.74 -0.57 -12.99
N LEU A 250 0.59 -0.22 -12.38
CA LEU A 250 0.36 1.12 -11.83
C LEU A 250 1.51 1.57 -10.91
N TRP A 251 2.04 0.64 -10.13
CA TRP A 251 3.07 0.89 -9.12
C TRP A 251 4.51 0.70 -9.63
N HIS A 252 4.66 0.31 -10.89
CA HIS A 252 5.97 0.08 -11.46
C HIS A 252 6.71 1.39 -11.74
N LYS A 253 8.03 1.35 -11.64
CA LYS A 253 8.92 2.50 -11.85
C LYS A 253 8.68 3.19 -13.20
N GLU A 254 8.39 2.43 -14.25
CA GLU A 254 8.15 2.93 -15.60
C GLU A 254 6.90 3.80 -15.69
N ASN A 255 5.97 3.58 -14.79
CA ASN A 255 4.69 4.31 -14.69
C ASN A 255 4.68 5.29 -13.52
N ALA A 256 5.80 5.44 -12.82
CA ALA A 256 5.94 6.45 -11.79
C ALA A 256 5.91 7.86 -12.37
N ASN A 257 5.57 8.81 -11.53
CA ASN A 257 5.47 10.23 -11.88
C ASN A 257 6.75 10.80 -12.56
N PRO A 258 6.69 11.83 -13.41
CA PRO A 258 5.49 12.57 -13.78
C PRO A 258 4.81 11.96 -15.02
N GLY A 259 3.51 11.87 -15.02
CA GLY A 259 2.73 11.48 -16.20
C GLY A 259 1.77 10.33 -15.99
N ASN A 260 1.79 9.69 -14.82
CA ASN A 260 0.75 8.73 -14.49
C ASN A 260 -0.54 9.47 -14.09
N PRO A 261 -1.62 9.35 -14.87
CA PRO A 261 -2.84 10.14 -14.66
C PRO A 261 -3.58 9.76 -13.38
N GLU A 262 -3.28 8.62 -12.75
CA GLU A 262 -3.94 8.15 -11.54
C GLU A 262 -3.25 8.66 -10.27
N TYR A 263 -2.00 9.10 -10.35
CA TYR A 263 -1.27 9.61 -9.19
C TYR A 263 -1.75 11.01 -8.82
N ILE A 264 -2.18 11.18 -7.57
CA ILE A 264 -2.63 12.46 -7.03
C ILE A 264 -1.54 13.08 -6.15
N LEU A 265 -1.02 12.32 -5.22
CA LEU A 265 0.11 12.70 -4.36
C LEU A 265 0.89 11.44 -4.02
N THR A 266 2.18 11.47 -4.30
CA THR A 266 3.08 10.34 -4.03
C THR A 266 4.26 10.79 -3.19
N ARG A 267 4.73 9.92 -2.31
CA ARG A 267 6.06 10.05 -1.75
C ARG A 267 7.05 9.48 -2.74
N GLU A 268 7.97 10.30 -3.20
CA GLU A 268 9.04 9.88 -4.10
C GLU A 268 10.27 9.42 -3.30
N TYR A 269 10.95 8.42 -3.84
CA TYR A 269 12.20 7.91 -3.29
C TYR A 269 13.31 8.13 -4.31
N MET A 270 14.45 8.64 -3.84
CA MET A 270 15.64 8.74 -4.68
C MET A 270 16.19 7.34 -4.93
N ALA A 271 16.74 7.13 -6.14
CA ALA A 271 17.40 5.89 -6.51
C ALA A 271 18.82 5.79 -5.91
N ASP A 272 18.99 6.20 -4.67
CA ASP A 272 20.22 6.00 -3.91
C ASP A 272 19.99 4.98 -2.80
N ASP A 273 21.02 4.19 -2.51
CA ASP A 273 20.94 3.09 -1.53
C ASP A 273 20.64 3.53 -0.10
N ASN A 274 20.64 4.84 0.18
CA ASN A 274 20.43 5.36 1.52
C ASN A 274 18.94 5.62 1.87
N ASN A 275 18.07 5.69 0.87
CA ASN A 275 16.66 6.04 1.03
C ASN A 275 15.70 4.91 0.63
N CYS A 276 16.22 3.79 0.15
CA CYS A 276 15.45 2.61 -0.22
C CYS A 276 15.80 1.47 0.73
N ASP A 277 14.85 1.06 1.56
CA ASP A 277 15.04 -0.10 2.44
C ASP A 277 14.74 -1.39 1.67
N TRP A 278 15.76 -1.92 1.01
CA TRP A 278 15.70 -3.19 0.29
C TRP A 278 15.40 -4.39 1.19
N THR A 279 15.60 -4.25 2.51
CA THR A 279 15.33 -5.37 3.44
C THR A 279 13.84 -5.69 3.50
N ARG A 280 12.97 -4.72 3.31
CA ARG A 280 11.51 -4.93 3.29
C ARG A 280 11.06 -5.84 2.14
N TYR A 281 11.72 -5.74 1.01
CA TYR A 281 11.51 -6.60 -0.13
C TYR A 281 11.80 -8.07 0.18
N THR A 282 12.83 -8.36 0.98
CA THR A 282 13.20 -9.72 1.37
C THR A 282 12.16 -10.38 2.30
N TYR A 283 11.40 -9.61 3.05
CA TYR A 283 10.34 -10.17 3.92
C TYR A 283 9.15 -10.71 3.14
N ILE A 284 8.81 -10.08 2.03
CA ILE A 284 7.66 -10.47 1.19
C ILE A 284 8.05 -11.59 0.22
N ARG A 285 9.28 -11.56 -0.26
CA ARG A 285 9.77 -12.45 -1.30
C ARG A 285 9.86 -13.91 -0.80
N PRO A 286 9.42 -14.88 -1.59
CA PRO A 286 9.59 -16.30 -1.26
C PRO A 286 11.06 -16.71 -1.08
N SER A 287 11.36 -17.55 -0.12
CA SER A 287 12.72 -18.01 0.15
C SER A 287 13.29 -18.84 -1.01
N GLN A 288 12.44 -19.49 -1.77
CA GLN A 288 12.80 -20.24 -2.97
C GLN A 288 13.45 -19.37 -4.06
N MET A 289 13.21 -18.06 -4.02
CA MET A 289 13.86 -17.09 -4.91
C MET A 289 15.27 -16.69 -4.45
N GLY A 290 15.80 -17.31 -3.43
CA GLY A 290 17.20 -17.21 -3.00
C GLY A 290 17.51 -16.13 -1.97
N SER A 291 16.66 -15.12 -1.77
CA SER A 291 16.93 -14.02 -0.82
C SER A 291 15.70 -13.58 -0.03
N GLY A 292 14.62 -14.34 -0.12
CA GLY A 292 13.38 -14.03 0.55
C GLY A 292 13.24 -14.78 1.88
N TYR A 293 12.37 -14.26 2.74
CA TYR A 293 12.04 -14.88 4.03
C TYR A 293 10.61 -15.42 4.08
N SER A 294 9.76 -15.09 3.11
CA SER A 294 8.32 -15.42 3.13
C SER A 294 7.66 -15.08 4.46
N SER A 295 8.05 -13.94 5.05
CA SER A 295 7.62 -13.57 6.39
C SER A 295 6.18 -13.08 6.41
N PHE A 296 5.72 -12.51 5.30
CA PHE A 296 4.39 -11.95 5.16
C PHE A 296 3.58 -12.79 4.19
N GLU A 297 2.49 -13.28 4.68
CA GLU A 297 1.58 -14.11 3.92
C GLU A 297 0.18 -13.50 3.92
N PRO A 298 -0.53 -13.52 2.78
CA PRO A 298 -1.92 -13.10 2.75
C PRO A 298 -2.78 -14.06 3.58
N MET A 299 -3.73 -13.50 4.32
CA MET A 299 -4.74 -14.31 4.99
C MET A 299 -5.68 -14.94 3.95
N GLN A 300 -6.18 -16.14 4.26
CA GLN A 300 -7.15 -16.80 3.39
C GLN A 300 -8.41 -15.96 3.19
N ASP A 301 -8.83 -15.22 4.20
CA ASP A 301 -9.99 -14.32 4.16
C ASP A 301 -9.81 -13.23 3.09
N LEU A 302 -8.59 -12.71 2.89
CA LEU A 302 -8.31 -11.79 1.79
C LEU A 302 -8.51 -12.47 0.44
N VAL A 303 -8.00 -13.70 0.26
CA VAL A 303 -8.20 -14.45 -0.99
C VAL A 303 -9.67 -14.68 -1.26
N ASP A 304 -10.43 -15.04 -0.23
CA ASP A 304 -11.88 -15.31 -0.33
C ASP A 304 -12.68 -14.05 -0.65
N ALA A 305 -12.22 -12.88 -0.19
CA ALA A 305 -12.87 -11.60 -0.45
C ALA A 305 -12.81 -11.12 -1.91
N TYR A 306 -11.90 -11.65 -2.72
CA TYR A 306 -11.87 -11.33 -4.15
C TYR A 306 -13.11 -11.89 -4.85
N TRP A 307 -13.72 -11.07 -5.69
CA TRP A 307 -14.92 -11.44 -6.44
C TRP A 307 -14.64 -12.46 -7.54
N SER A 308 -15.70 -13.04 -8.05
CA SER A 308 -15.66 -13.82 -9.29
C SER A 308 -15.34 -12.91 -10.47
N ILE A 309 -14.95 -13.49 -11.58
CA ILE A 309 -14.52 -12.78 -12.81
C ILE A 309 -15.59 -11.84 -13.38
N ASP A 310 -16.85 -12.05 -13.05
CA ASP A 310 -17.96 -11.19 -13.46
C ASP A 310 -17.97 -9.84 -12.73
N GLY A 311 -17.16 -9.69 -11.68
CA GLY A 311 -17.07 -8.48 -10.85
C GLY A 311 -18.34 -8.17 -10.06
N LYS A 312 -19.21 -9.14 -9.82
CA LYS A 312 -20.54 -8.97 -9.20
C LYS A 312 -20.85 -9.98 -8.13
N THR A 313 -20.32 -11.19 -8.23
CA THR A 313 -20.61 -12.28 -7.32
C THR A 313 -19.37 -12.67 -6.54
N LEU A 314 -19.58 -13.15 -5.29
CA LEU A 314 -18.52 -13.81 -4.55
C LEU A 314 -18.46 -15.28 -4.97
N PRO A 315 -17.27 -15.87 -5.03
CA PRO A 315 -17.13 -17.29 -5.31
C PRO A 315 -17.67 -18.13 -4.16
N GLU A 316 -17.98 -19.39 -4.43
CA GLU A 316 -18.27 -20.36 -3.37
C GLU A 316 -16.99 -20.62 -2.58
N ILE A 317 -17.07 -20.45 -1.25
CA ILE A 317 -15.94 -20.60 -0.35
C ILE A 317 -15.96 -22.03 0.24
N PRO A 318 -14.98 -22.86 -0.05
CA PRO A 318 -14.88 -24.20 0.54
C PRO A 318 -14.58 -24.12 2.05
N SER A 319 -15.01 -25.15 2.79
CA SER A 319 -14.58 -25.28 4.17
C SER A 319 -13.06 -25.49 4.28
N GLU A 320 -12.48 -25.12 5.41
CA GLU A 320 -11.06 -25.31 5.67
C GLU A 320 -10.65 -26.79 5.53
N GLU A 321 -11.46 -27.71 6.03
CA GLU A 321 -11.24 -29.14 5.87
C GLU A 321 -11.17 -29.57 4.40
N THR A 322 -12.10 -29.06 3.58
CA THR A 322 -12.11 -29.31 2.13
C THR A 322 -10.86 -28.77 1.44
N ARG A 323 -10.41 -27.58 1.80
CA ARG A 323 -9.18 -26.97 1.25
C ARG A 323 -7.96 -27.79 1.60
N ARG A 324 -7.82 -28.16 2.87
CA ARG A 324 -6.70 -28.99 3.35
C ARG A 324 -6.65 -30.33 2.65
N ALA A 325 -7.79 -31.00 2.47
CA ALA A 325 -7.87 -32.27 1.75
C ALA A 325 -7.48 -32.10 0.27
N ARG A 326 -8.03 -31.12 -0.42
CA ARG A 326 -7.70 -30.83 -1.83
C ARG A 326 -6.22 -30.50 -2.02
N PHE A 327 -5.64 -29.74 -1.10
CA PHE A 327 -4.22 -29.43 -1.14
C PHE A 327 -3.36 -30.65 -0.91
N ALA A 328 -3.67 -31.47 0.09
CA ALA A 328 -2.94 -32.70 0.39
C ALA A 328 -2.98 -33.68 -0.79
N ASP A 329 -4.14 -33.85 -1.41
CA ASP A 329 -4.30 -34.69 -2.61
C ASP A 329 -3.43 -34.18 -3.77
N MET A 330 -3.44 -32.87 -4.04
CA MET A 330 -2.58 -32.25 -5.06
C MET A 330 -1.11 -32.51 -4.76
N TRP A 331 -0.68 -32.25 -3.52
CA TRP A 331 0.72 -32.42 -3.12
C TRP A 331 1.15 -33.87 -3.27
N MET A 332 0.39 -34.82 -2.72
CA MET A 332 0.70 -36.26 -2.78
C MET A 332 0.75 -36.76 -4.21
N LYS A 333 -0.16 -36.31 -5.05
CA LYS A 333 -0.25 -36.78 -6.43
C LYS A 333 0.85 -36.26 -7.35
N TYR A 334 1.25 -35.01 -7.17
CA TYR A 334 2.13 -34.34 -8.12
C TYR A 334 3.52 -34.01 -7.57
N PHE A 335 3.66 -33.80 -6.26
CA PHE A 335 4.84 -33.17 -5.68
C PHE A 335 5.47 -33.95 -4.54
N ALA A 336 4.96 -35.12 -4.20
CA ALA A 336 5.51 -35.97 -3.16
C ALA A 336 6.27 -37.14 -3.76
N GLU A 337 7.43 -37.42 -3.18
CA GLU A 337 8.21 -38.67 -3.45
C GLU A 337 8.28 -39.53 -2.19
N PRO A 338 8.01 -40.84 -2.27
CA PRO A 338 8.13 -41.75 -1.14
C PRO A 338 9.59 -41.86 -0.71
N VAL A 339 9.82 -41.82 0.60
CA VAL A 339 11.13 -42.04 1.22
C VAL A 339 10.93 -42.94 2.43
N GLY A 340 11.05 -44.25 2.23
CA GLY A 340 10.69 -45.23 3.27
C GLY A 340 9.20 -45.17 3.59
N GLU A 341 8.85 -44.89 4.86
CA GLU A 341 7.48 -44.74 5.32
C GLU A 341 6.98 -43.29 5.29
N THR A 342 7.81 -42.35 4.81
CA THR A 342 7.51 -40.92 4.75
C THR A 342 7.54 -40.41 3.33
N TYR A 343 7.20 -39.14 3.18
CA TYR A 343 7.26 -38.45 1.91
C TYR A 343 8.12 -37.19 2.04
N LYS A 344 8.77 -36.81 0.94
CA LYS A 344 9.43 -35.53 0.77
C LYS A 344 8.91 -34.86 -0.49
N SER A 345 9.07 -33.56 -0.59
CA SER A 345 8.84 -32.84 -1.83
C SER A 345 9.85 -33.21 -2.90
N VAL A 346 9.43 -33.19 -4.15
CA VAL A 346 10.34 -33.28 -5.29
C VAL A 346 11.35 -32.12 -5.25
N ALA A 347 12.53 -32.33 -5.81
CA ALA A 347 13.54 -31.29 -5.90
C ALA A 347 12.99 -30.06 -6.69
N PRO A 348 13.43 -28.84 -6.34
CA PRO A 348 12.96 -27.60 -7.05
C PRO A 348 13.09 -27.65 -8.57
N ALA A 349 14.14 -28.27 -9.09
CA ALA A 349 14.32 -28.43 -10.54
C ALA A 349 13.20 -29.30 -11.15
N VAL A 350 12.88 -30.44 -10.51
CA VAL A 350 11.80 -31.32 -10.94
C VAL A 350 10.46 -30.63 -10.86
N PHE A 351 10.24 -29.81 -9.83
CA PHE A 351 9.03 -29.02 -9.68
C PHE A 351 8.85 -28.04 -10.86
N ARG A 352 9.91 -27.30 -11.20
CA ARG A 352 9.89 -26.36 -12.36
C ARG A 352 9.60 -27.03 -13.69
N GLU A 353 10.14 -28.21 -13.92
CA GLU A 353 9.85 -28.98 -15.14
C GLU A 353 8.42 -29.54 -15.17
N LYS A 354 7.87 -29.87 -14.02
CA LYS A 354 6.58 -30.53 -13.90
C LYS A 354 5.39 -29.59 -13.99
N VAL A 355 5.46 -28.42 -13.31
CA VAL A 355 4.34 -27.49 -13.25
C VAL A 355 3.79 -27.09 -14.62
N PRO A 356 4.63 -26.75 -15.63
CA PRO A 356 4.12 -26.40 -16.97
C PRO A 356 3.37 -27.53 -17.67
N THR A 357 3.56 -28.78 -17.26
CA THR A 357 2.92 -29.95 -17.88
C THR A 357 1.59 -30.30 -17.23
N LEU A 358 1.21 -29.67 -16.13
CA LEU A 358 -0.02 -29.95 -15.42
C LEU A 358 -1.22 -29.30 -16.08
N ASP A 359 -2.29 -30.05 -16.15
CA ASP A 359 -3.62 -29.47 -16.40
C ASP A 359 -4.16 -28.83 -15.11
N ILE A 360 -3.75 -27.60 -14.86
CA ILE A 360 -4.07 -26.86 -13.65
C ILE A 360 -5.59 -26.72 -13.45
N LYS A 361 -6.34 -26.60 -14.53
CA LYS A 361 -7.80 -26.50 -14.49
C LYS A 361 -8.46 -27.75 -13.89
N SER A 362 -7.83 -28.91 -14.02
CA SER A 362 -8.37 -30.18 -13.51
C SER A 362 -8.01 -30.45 -12.04
N ILE A 363 -7.12 -29.66 -11.45
CA ILE A 363 -6.69 -29.85 -10.06
C ILE A 363 -7.74 -29.26 -9.10
N PRO A 364 -8.34 -30.08 -8.21
CA PRO A 364 -9.42 -29.62 -7.34
C PRO A 364 -9.04 -28.44 -6.43
N TYR A 365 -7.82 -28.43 -5.92
CA TYR A 365 -7.32 -27.31 -5.10
C TYR A 365 -7.29 -25.99 -5.88
N MET A 366 -6.93 -26.03 -7.15
CA MET A 366 -6.81 -24.85 -8.00
C MET A 366 -8.15 -24.21 -8.39
N GLN A 367 -9.29 -24.86 -8.09
CA GLN A 367 -10.60 -24.31 -8.36
C GLN A 367 -10.87 -23.01 -7.60
N GLU A 368 -10.21 -22.81 -6.45
CA GLU A 368 -10.33 -21.59 -5.64
C GLU A 368 -9.75 -20.36 -6.33
N PHE A 369 -8.81 -20.56 -7.23
CA PHE A 369 -8.12 -19.50 -7.96
C PHE A 369 -8.59 -19.34 -9.40
N ARG A 370 -9.61 -20.10 -9.80
CA ARG A 370 -10.17 -20.02 -11.15
C ARG A 370 -11.27 -18.99 -11.26
N ASN A 371 -11.34 -18.34 -12.42
CA ASN A 371 -12.41 -17.41 -12.79
C ASN A 371 -12.65 -16.33 -11.72
N ARG A 372 -11.55 -15.74 -11.23
CA ARG A 372 -11.56 -14.70 -10.20
C ARG A 372 -11.32 -13.31 -10.81
N ASP A 373 -11.60 -12.30 -10.01
CA ASP A 373 -11.27 -10.91 -10.33
C ASP A 373 -9.78 -10.75 -10.70
N SER A 374 -9.48 -9.93 -11.71
CA SER A 374 -8.12 -9.73 -12.22
C SER A 374 -7.13 -9.27 -11.15
N ARG A 375 -7.60 -8.54 -10.14
CA ARG A 375 -6.77 -8.04 -9.04
C ARG A 375 -6.23 -9.16 -8.15
N LEU A 376 -6.92 -10.30 -8.04
CA LEU A 376 -6.37 -11.46 -7.35
C LEU A 376 -5.08 -11.93 -8.01
N TYR A 377 -5.09 -12.04 -9.34
CA TYR A 377 -3.92 -12.50 -10.08
C TYR A 377 -2.77 -11.50 -10.05
N ALA A 378 -3.06 -10.21 -9.92
CA ALA A 378 -2.04 -9.17 -9.79
C ALA A 378 -1.43 -9.09 -8.38
N SER A 379 -2.20 -9.42 -7.32
CA SER A 379 -1.81 -9.14 -5.94
C SER A 379 -1.39 -10.37 -5.15
N ILE A 380 -1.88 -11.57 -5.50
CA ILE A 380 -1.69 -12.78 -4.72
C ILE A 380 -0.83 -13.79 -5.47
N LEU A 381 0.26 -14.19 -4.85
CA LEU A 381 1.06 -15.31 -5.28
C LEU A 381 0.51 -16.58 -4.60
N PHE A 382 -0.18 -17.41 -5.36
CA PHE A 382 -0.76 -18.67 -4.87
C PHE A 382 -0.01 -19.88 -5.44
N PRO A 383 -0.15 -21.08 -4.87
CA PRO A 383 0.54 -22.28 -5.35
C PRO A 383 0.34 -22.51 -6.84
N LEU A 384 1.40 -22.89 -7.53
CA LEU A 384 1.50 -23.14 -8.99
C LEU A 384 1.39 -21.91 -9.88
N LYS A 385 1.19 -20.71 -9.33
CA LYS A 385 1.29 -19.47 -10.12
C LYS A 385 2.74 -19.20 -10.49
N GLY A 386 2.98 -18.89 -11.76
CA GLY A 386 4.28 -18.48 -12.25
C GLY A 386 4.65 -17.06 -11.77
N TRP A 387 5.93 -16.86 -11.54
CA TRP A 387 6.53 -15.55 -11.31
C TRP A 387 7.75 -15.42 -12.22
N GLN A 388 7.69 -14.46 -13.11
CA GLN A 388 8.82 -14.13 -13.97
C GLN A 388 9.74 -13.14 -13.24
N GLU A 389 10.99 -13.52 -13.05
CA GLU A 389 11.99 -12.62 -12.54
C GLU A 389 13.23 -12.65 -13.43
N THR A 390 13.65 -11.44 -13.84
CA THR A 390 14.78 -11.27 -14.77
C THR A 390 16.14 -11.61 -14.17
N ASP A 391 16.27 -11.58 -12.84
CA ASP A 391 17.53 -11.84 -12.13
C ASP A 391 17.77 -13.33 -11.85
N PHE A 392 16.78 -14.17 -12.06
CA PHE A 392 16.89 -15.62 -11.92
C PHE A 392 16.66 -16.28 -13.28
N SER A 393 17.57 -17.15 -13.67
CA SER A 393 17.51 -17.86 -14.95
C SER A 393 16.36 -18.87 -14.95
N GLY A 394 15.17 -18.42 -15.35
CA GLY A 394 14.00 -19.26 -15.57
C GLY A 394 12.76 -18.83 -14.78
N ASP A 395 11.63 -19.35 -15.20
CA ASP A 395 10.36 -19.14 -14.53
C ASP A 395 10.38 -19.76 -13.13
N PHE A 396 9.84 -19.04 -12.17
CA PHE A 396 9.63 -19.50 -10.82
C PHE A 396 8.15 -19.79 -10.61
N TYR A 397 7.83 -20.90 -9.97
CA TYR A 397 6.46 -21.23 -9.59
C TYR A 397 6.35 -21.27 -8.08
N SER A 398 5.32 -20.65 -7.54
CA SER A 398 5.03 -20.70 -6.11
C SER A 398 4.79 -22.13 -5.67
N MET A 399 5.53 -22.56 -4.64
CA MET A 399 5.40 -23.88 -4.04
C MET A 399 5.30 -23.74 -2.53
N TRP A 400 4.42 -24.53 -1.97
CA TRP A 400 4.33 -24.77 -0.55
C TRP A 400 4.74 -26.21 -0.25
N ASP A 401 5.68 -26.39 0.66
CA ASP A 401 6.22 -27.71 1.03
C ASP A 401 5.77 -28.11 2.43
N PRO A 402 4.71 -28.93 2.56
CA PRO A 402 4.22 -29.36 3.86
C PRO A 402 5.20 -30.29 4.59
N SER A 403 6.18 -30.88 3.89
CA SER A 403 7.18 -31.75 4.54
C SER A 403 8.16 -30.98 5.44
N LYS A 404 8.22 -29.66 5.28
CA LYS A 404 9.03 -28.74 6.08
C LYS A 404 8.25 -28.04 7.19
N ALA A 405 7.01 -28.44 7.42
CA ALA A 405 6.20 -27.88 8.51
C ALA A 405 6.93 -28.03 9.86
N GLY A 406 7.07 -26.91 10.57
CA GLY A 406 7.78 -26.87 11.85
C GLY A 406 9.31 -26.88 11.78
N SER A 407 9.91 -26.87 10.59
CA SER A 407 11.34 -26.73 10.36
C SER A 407 11.73 -25.34 9.88
N ASP A 408 13.02 -25.11 9.61
CA ASP A 408 13.55 -23.82 9.15
C ASP A 408 13.13 -23.40 7.73
N GLY A 409 12.18 -24.11 7.13
CA GLY A 409 11.66 -23.77 5.79
C GLY A 409 10.75 -22.55 5.83
N ASN A 410 11.20 -21.43 5.27
CA ASN A 410 10.42 -20.18 5.24
C ASN A 410 9.15 -20.27 4.39
N ASP A 411 9.10 -21.18 3.41
CA ASP A 411 7.96 -21.34 2.51
C ASP A 411 7.05 -22.50 2.92
N SER A 412 7.16 -22.99 4.15
CA SER A 412 6.35 -24.09 4.66
C SER A 412 5.36 -23.59 5.72
N ARG A 413 4.15 -24.09 5.67
CA ARG A 413 3.14 -23.79 6.67
C ARG A 413 3.35 -24.66 7.91
N THR A 414 3.52 -24.03 9.05
CA THR A 414 3.31 -24.68 10.34
C THR A 414 1.81 -24.76 10.57
N GLY A 415 1.29 -25.95 10.55
CA GLY A 415 -0.11 -26.31 10.50
C GLY A 415 -1.03 -25.78 11.54
#